data_93f17b8d852d9da4a3b3ef275534fca8
#
_entry.id   93f17b8d852d9da4a3b3ef275534fca8
#
_cell.length_a   1.000
_cell.length_b   1.000
_cell.length_c   1.000
_cell.angle_alpha   90.00
_cell.angle_beta   90.00
_cell.angle_gamma   90.00
#
_symmetry.space_group_name_H-M   'P 1'
#
loop_
_entity.id
_entity.type
_entity.pdbx_description
1 polymer ?
#
loop_
_entity_poly.entity_id
_entity_poly.type
_entity_poly.pdbx_seq_one_letter_code
_entity_poly.pdbx_strand_id
1 'polypeptide(L)'
;MTEVGRRGEEYKAMKKRVAEECIILAERFIPGLRDMITGYYTSTPLTYRDYTLTPEGTAYGLRKDFRDPVMTVLSPRTPIPNLFLTGQNLMLHGLHGVTMTTLFTCAEILGKEHIWNIVKN
;
A
#
# COMPACT_ATOMS: atom_id res chain seq x y z
N MET A 1 -0.95 -18.55 16.26
CA MET A 1 -1.24 -17.86 14.98
C MET A 1 -2.65 -18.23 14.58
N THR A 2 -3.51 -17.28 14.38
CA THR A 2 -4.87 -17.55 13.89
C THR A 2 -4.80 -17.80 12.38
N GLU A 3 -5.28 -18.96 11.94
CA GLU A 3 -5.34 -19.31 10.52
C GLU A 3 -6.19 -18.32 9.71
N VAL A 4 -5.83 -18.14 8.43
CA VAL A 4 -6.61 -17.35 7.48
C VAL A 4 -8.05 -17.86 7.45
N GLY A 5 -9.02 -16.96 7.66
CA GLY A 5 -10.43 -17.31 7.69
C GLY A 5 -10.99 -17.88 9.00
N ARG A 6 -10.16 -18.20 10.00
CA ARG A 6 -10.54 -18.79 11.29
C ARG A 6 -10.20 -17.90 12.49
N ARG A 7 -10.54 -16.63 12.44
CA ARG A 7 -10.12 -15.63 13.46
C ARG A 7 -11.09 -15.45 14.62
N GLY A 8 -12.14 -16.26 14.69
CA GLY A 8 -13.12 -16.25 15.79
C GLY A 8 -14.07 -15.05 15.80
N GLU A 9 -15.06 -15.13 16.69
CA GLU A 9 -16.12 -14.12 16.79
C GLU A 9 -15.63 -12.80 17.39
N GLU A 10 -14.70 -12.84 18.31
CA GLU A 10 -14.12 -11.64 18.92
C GLU A 10 -13.46 -10.72 17.86
N TYR A 11 -12.73 -11.32 16.92
CA TYR A 11 -12.11 -10.58 15.82
C TYR A 11 -13.16 -9.96 14.88
N LYS A 12 -14.24 -10.68 14.59
CA LYS A 12 -15.36 -10.16 13.80
C LYS A 12 -16.05 -9.00 14.51
N ALA A 13 -16.28 -9.15 15.81
CA ALA A 13 -16.88 -8.10 16.65
C ALA A 13 -16.01 -6.84 16.69
N MET A 14 -14.70 -7.00 16.84
CA MET A 14 -13.75 -5.89 16.78
C MET A 14 -13.82 -5.15 15.44
N LYS A 15 -13.78 -5.88 14.32
CA LYS A 15 -13.91 -5.29 12.97
C LYS A 15 -15.20 -4.50 12.81
N LYS A 16 -16.33 -5.07 13.27
CA LYS A 16 -17.64 -4.42 13.20
C LYS A 16 -17.65 -3.12 14.02
N ARG A 17 -17.14 -3.16 15.27
CA ARG A 17 -17.06 -1.98 16.12
C ARG A 17 -16.27 -0.86 15.47
N VAL A 18 -15.07 -1.15 14.98
CA VAL A 18 -14.23 -0.13 14.32
C VAL A 18 -14.89 0.42 13.04
N ALA A 19 -15.55 -0.42 12.26
CA ALA A 19 -16.29 0.03 11.09
C ALA A 19 -17.42 0.98 11.46
N GLU A 20 -18.19 0.68 12.51
CA GLU A 20 -19.25 1.57 13.01
C GLU A 20 -18.69 2.91 13.49
N GLU A 21 -17.57 2.91 14.22
CA GLU A 21 -16.88 4.14 14.62
C GLU A 21 -16.46 4.99 13.41
N CYS A 22 -15.93 4.37 12.37
CA CYS A 22 -15.57 5.06 11.12
C CYS A 22 -16.81 5.65 10.41
N ILE A 23 -17.92 4.93 10.36
CA ILE A 23 -19.18 5.42 9.77
C ILE A 23 -19.71 6.63 10.55
N ILE A 24 -19.71 6.55 11.88
CA ILE A 24 -20.13 7.67 12.74
C ILE A 24 -19.26 8.92 12.50
N LEU A 25 -17.95 8.74 12.37
CA LEU A 25 -17.04 9.84 12.06
C LEU A 25 -17.30 10.45 10.68
N ALA A 26 -17.49 9.60 9.68
CA ALA A 26 -17.75 10.05 8.31
C ALA A 26 -19.10 10.77 8.19
N GLU A 27 -20.10 10.34 8.94
CA GLU A 27 -21.45 10.93 8.93
C GLU A 27 -21.45 12.39 9.43
N ARG A 28 -20.45 12.79 10.23
CA ARG A 28 -20.27 14.21 10.61
C ARG A 28 -19.99 15.14 9.43
N PHE A 29 -19.41 14.59 8.35
CA PHE A 29 -19.06 15.32 7.13
C PHE A 29 -20.03 15.06 5.99
N ILE A 30 -20.72 13.90 6.03
CA ILE A 30 -21.69 13.47 5.01
C ILE A 30 -22.99 13.07 5.74
N PRO A 31 -23.87 14.05 6.02
CA PRO A 31 -25.13 13.78 6.71
C PRO A 31 -25.97 12.74 5.94
N GLY A 32 -26.55 11.77 6.65
CA GLY A 32 -27.33 10.68 6.06
C GLY A 32 -26.51 9.58 5.40
N LEU A 33 -25.17 9.57 5.58
CA LEU A 33 -24.31 8.53 5.02
C LEU A 33 -24.78 7.12 5.41
N ARG A 34 -25.17 6.93 6.66
CA ARG A 34 -25.60 5.63 7.18
C ARG A 34 -26.79 5.04 6.38
N ASP A 35 -27.74 5.88 6.00
CA ASP A 35 -28.93 5.46 5.25
C ASP A 35 -28.60 5.14 3.79
N MET A 36 -27.50 5.64 3.26
CA MET A 36 -27.02 5.39 1.92
C MET A 36 -26.15 4.13 1.81
N ILE A 37 -25.63 3.61 2.94
CA ILE A 37 -24.75 2.43 2.93
C ILE A 37 -25.58 1.16 2.70
N THR A 38 -25.40 0.54 1.55
CA THR A 38 -26.02 -0.77 1.22
C THR A 38 -25.17 -1.96 1.64
N GLY A 39 -23.89 -1.73 1.94
CA GLY A 39 -22.96 -2.74 2.41
C GLY A 39 -21.55 -2.17 2.56
N TYR A 40 -20.70 -2.85 3.34
CA TYR A 40 -19.29 -2.47 3.50
C TYR A 40 -18.39 -3.67 3.72
N TYR A 41 -17.13 -3.51 3.36
CA TYR A 41 -16.08 -4.49 3.60
C TYR A 41 -15.00 -3.87 4.47
N THR A 42 -14.37 -4.70 5.29
CA THR A 42 -13.31 -4.25 6.18
C THR A 42 -12.04 -5.05 5.97
N SER A 43 -10.91 -4.36 5.85
CA SER A 43 -9.58 -4.95 5.85
C SER A 43 -8.83 -4.51 7.10
N THR A 44 -7.93 -5.36 7.57
CA THR A 44 -7.10 -5.10 8.73
C THR A 44 -5.64 -5.43 8.39
N PRO A 45 -4.67 -5.09 9.25
CA PRO A 45 -3.29 -5.53 9.06
C PRO A 45 -3.15 -7.05 8.84
N LEU A 46 -3.98 -7.85 9.51
CA LEU A 46 -3.98 -9.31 9.29
C LEU A 46 -4.47 -9.69 7.89
N THR A 47 -5.39 -8.92 7.30
CA THR A 47 -5.83 -9.13 5.91
C THR A 47 -4.67 -8.89 4.95
N TYR A 48 -3.96 -7.77 5.10
CA TYR A 48 -2.79 -7.46 4.27
C TYR A 48 -1.69 -8.51 4.43
N ARG A 49 -1.37 -8.90 5.66
CA ARG A 49 -0.37 -9.95 5.92
C ARG A 49 -0.70 -11.24 5.16
N ASP A 50 -1.95 -11.67 5.18
CA ASP A 50 -2.35 -12.96 4.64
C ASP A 50 -2.52 -12.95 3.11
N TYR A 51 -2.97 -11.84 2.54
CA TYR A 51 -3.24 -11.75 1.09
C TYR A 51 -2.12 -11.13 0.28
N THR A 52 -1.36 -10.21 0.86
CA THR A 52 -0.25 -9.53 0.17
C THR A 52 1.12 -9.95 0.68
N LEU A 53 1.17 -10.83 1.68
CA LEU A 53 2.39 -11.35 2.31
C LEU A 53 3.31 -10.24 2.86
N THR A 54 2.74 -9.09 3.18
CA THR A 54 3.51 -7.99 3.76
C THR A 54 3.79 -8.25 5.23
N PRO A 55 5.04 -8.11 5.68
CA PRO A 55 5.38 -8.25 7.09
C PRO A 55 4.49 -7.38 7.97
N GLU A 56 3.99 -7.93 9.08
CA GLU A 56 3.13 -7.23 10.04
C GLU A 56 1.84 -6.62 9.45
N GLY A 57 1.52 -6.92 8.18
CA GLY A 57 0.31 -6.47 7.51
C GLY A 57 0.31 -4.99 7.14
N THR A 58 1.46 -4.44 6.77
CA THR A 58 1.53 -3.06 6.30
C THR A 58 0.83 -2.91 4.94
N ALA A 59 0.02 -1.86 4.80
CA ALA A 59 -0.69 -1.57 3.55
C ALA A 59 0.23 -0.97 2.48
N TYR A 60 1.24 -0.22 2.90
CA TYR A 60 2.09 0.60 2.02
C TYR A 60 3.57 0.20 2.03
N GLY A 61 3.89 -1.00 2.52
CA GLY A 61 5.25 -1.50 2.57
C GLY A 61 6.11 -0.85 3.66
N LEU A 62 7.36 -0.54 3.33
CA LEU A 62 8.30 0.05 4.28
C LEU A 62 7.86 1.44 4.73
N ARG A 63 7.99 1.70 6.03
CA ARG A 63 7.72 3.02 6.59
C ARG A 63 8.70 4.04 6.02
N LYS A 64 8.17 5.13 5.47
CA LYS A 64 8.94 6.27 4.98
C LYS A 64 8.96 7.36 6.05
N ASP A 65 10.14 7.83 6.40
CA ASP A 65 10.29 8.95 7.33
C ASP A 65 10.35 10.26 6.53
N PHE A 66 9.35 11.12 6.72
CA PHE A 66 9.29 12.41 6.04
C PHE A 66 10.41 13.37 6.47
N ARG A 67 11.05 13.12 7.63
CA ARG A 67 12.16 13.92 8.16
C ARG A 67 13.48 13.55 7.50
N ASP A 68 13.58 12.34 6.98
CA ASP A 68 14.76 11.85 6.28
C ASP A 68 14.35 11.08 5.01
N PRO A 69 13.85 11.79 4.00
CA PRO A 69 13.37 11.16 2.77
C PRO A 69 14.46 10.46 1.99
N VAL A 70 15.71 10.91 2.09
CA VAL A 70 16.85 10.32 1.37
C VAL A 70 17.17 8.93 1.87
N MET A 71 17.14 8.71 3.18
CA MET A 71 17.40 7.40 3.79
C MET A 71 16.27 6.38 3.55
N THR A 72 15.10 6.84 3.12
CA THR A 72 13.93 5.97 2.85
C THR A 72 13.75 5.63 1.37
N VAL A 73 14.57 6.20 0.49
CA VAL A 73 14.58 5.89 -0.94
C VAL A 73 15.59 4.77 -1.20
N LEU A 74 15.06 3.64 -1.69
CA LEU A 74 15.88 2.49 -2.07
C LEU A 74 16.19 2.51 -3.57
N SER A 75 17.41 2.11 -3.93
CA SER A 75 17.78 1.96 -5.33
C SER A 75 17.03 0.79 -5.99
N PRO A 76 16.56 0.94 -7.22
CA PRO A 76 16.10 -0.18 -8.02
C PRO A 76 17.20 -1.23 -8.28
N ARG A 77 18.44 -0.82 -8.37
CA ARG A 77 19.58 -1.68 -8.63
C ARG A 77 20.05 -2.37 -7.35
N THR A 78 20.18 -3.68 -7.41
CA THR A 78 20.72 -4.49 -6.32
C THR A 78 22.21 -4.81 -6.52
N PRO A 79 22.91 -5.26 -5.48
CA PRO A 79 24.27 -5.81 -5.62
C PRO A 79 24.34 -7.09 -6.45
N ILE A 80 23.22 -7.77 -6.66
CA ILE A 80 23.14 -9.01 -7.45
C ILE A 80 23.03 -8.63 -8.94
N PRO A 81 23.92 -9.12 -9.81
CA PRO A 81 23.84 -8.84 -11.25
C PRO A 81 22.48 -9.23 -11.84
N ASN A 82 21.92 -8.35 -12.68
CA ASN A 82 20.63 -8.55 -13.37
C ASN A 82 19.41 -8.69 -12.47
N LEU A 83 19.52 -8.41 -11.16
CA LEU A 83 18.37 -8.35 -10.26
C LEU A 83 18.04 -6.89 -9.94
N PHE A 84 16.82 -6.49 -10.32
CA PHE A 84 16.27 -5.17 -10.06
C PHE A 84 15.03 -5.26 -9.19
N LEU A 85 14.82 -4.24 -8.39
CA LEU A 85 13.65 -4.09 -7.54
C LEU A 85 12.72 -3.02 -8.13
N THR A 86 11.44 -3.18 -7.89
CA THR A 86 10.41 -2.19 -8.23
C THR A 86 9.27 -2.21 -7.20
N GLY A 87 8.35 -1.28 -7.30
CA GLY A 87 7.16 -1.23 -6.47
C GLY A 87 7.24 -0.23 -5.31
N GLN A 88 6.21 -0.25 -4.48
CA GLN A 88 5.97 0.76 -3.44
C GLN A 88 7.03 0.83 -2.33
N ASN A 89 7.81 -0.21 -2.15
CA ASN A 89 8.85 -0.23 -1.11
C ASN A 89 10.05 0.66 -1.42
N LEU A 90 10.35 0.90 -2.71
CA LEU A 90 11.56 1.61 -3.10
C LEU A 90 11.51 3.10 -2.81
N MET A 91 10.50 3.79 -3.32
CA MET A 91 10.43 5.24 -3.26
C MET A 91 9.11 5.72 -2.68
N LEU A 92 8.04 5.60 -3.45
CA LEU A 92 6.72 6.11 -3.12
C LEU A 92 5.69 5.01 -3.24
N HIS A 93 4.64 5.12 -2.44
CA HIS A 93 3.50 4.22 -2.45
C HIS A 93 2.32 4.79 -3.24
N GLY A 94 1.28 3.97 -3.42
CA GLY A 94 0.10 4.32 -4.19
C GLY A 94 0.34 4.29 -5.69
N LEU A 95 -0.71 4.56 -6.47
CA LEU A 95 -0.68 4.43 -7.93
C LEU A 95 0.44 5.27 -8.57
N HIS A 96 0.50 6.56 -8.26
CA HIS A 96 1.54 7.45 -8.79
C HIS A 96 2.95 7.05 -8.34
N GLY A 97 3.10 6.69 -7.06
CA GLY A 97 4.39 6.30 -6.53
C GLY A 97 4.94 5.03 -7.17
N VAL A 98 4.11 4.02 -7.36
CA VAL A 98 4.50 2.77 -8.02
C VAL A 98 4.82 3.01 -9.50
N THR A 99 4.03 3.83 -10.20
CA THR A 99 4.31 4.20 -11.59
C THR A 99 5.66 4.90 -11.73
N MET A 100 5.94 5.89 -10.88
CA MET A 100 7.24 6.57 -10.89
C MET A 100 8.39 5.61 -10.58
N THR A 101 8.24 4.76 -9.57
CA THR A 101 9.27 3.76 -9.23
C THR A 101 9.52 2.80 -10.40
N THR A 102 8.48 2.41 -11.12
CA THR A 102 8.61 1.56 -12.32
C THR A 102 9.41 2.27 -13.41
N LEU A 103 9.14 3.54 -13.67
CA LEU A 103 9.92 4.32 -14.65
C LEU A 103 11.39 4.41 -14.26
N PHE A 104 11.71 4.60 -12.98
CA PHE A 104 13.11 4.56 -12.51
C PHE A 104 13.75 3.19 -12.70
N THR A 105 13.03 2.12 -12.40
CA THR A 105 13.53 0.75 -12.62
C THR A 105 13.77 0.48 -14.11
N CYS A 106 12.85 0.88 -14.98
CA CYS A 106 13.02 0.79 -16.42
C CYS A 106 14.20 1.63 -16.92
N ALA A 107 14.42 2.81 -16.35
CA ALA A 107 15.54 3.67 -16.73
C ALA A 107 16.91 3.07 -16.33
N GLU A 108 16.97 2.28 -15.25
CA GLU A 108 18.16 1.52 -14.87
C GLU A 108 18.47 0.36 -15.82
N ILE A 109 17.44 -0.22 -16.45
CA ILE A 109 17.58 -1.36 -17.37
C ILE A 109 17.81 -0.90 -18.80
N LEU A 110 17.04 0.07 -19.29
CA LEU A 110 16.96 0.48 -20.68
C LEU A 110 17.74 1.78 -20.98
N GLY A 111 18.18 2.48 -19.95
CA GLY A 111 18.81 3.80 -20.06
C GLY A 111 17.83 4.96 -19.89
N LYS A 112 18.29 6.01 -19.25
CA LYS A 112 17.48 7.19 -18.88
C LYS A 112 16.92 7.92 -20.09
N GLU A 113 17.74 8.08 -21.15
CA GLU A 113 17.32 8.77 -22.37
C GLU A 113 16.18 8.05 -23.10
N HIS A 114 16.22 6.72 -23.13
CA HIS A 114 15.17 5.93 -23.74
C HIS A 114 13.82 6.15 -23.04
N ILE A 115 13.78 6.03 -21.72
CA ILE A 115 12.58 6.25 -20.94
C ILE A 115 12.08 7.69 -21.06
N TRP A 116 12.98 8.67 -21.04
CA TRP A 116 12.62 10.08 -21.20
C TRP A 116 11.94 10.38 -22.54
N ASN A 117 12.40 9.76 -23.61
CA ASN A 117 11.79 9.92 -24.95
C ASN A 117 10.39 9.29 -25.02
N ILE A 118 10.14 8.19 -24.30
CA ILE A 118 8.81 7.57 -24.22
C ILE A 118 7.83 8.46 -23.46
N VAL A 119 8.26 9.04 -22.35
CA VAL A 119 7.37 9.84 -21.46
C VAL A 119 7.04 11.22 -22.08
N LYS A 120 7.89 11.75 -22.95
CA LYS A 120 7.68 13.03 -23.62
C LYS A 120 6.68 13.01 -24.78
N ASN A 121 6.45 11.87 -25.40
CA ASN A 121 5.52 11.67 -26.50
C ASN A 121 4.17 11.16 -26.00
#